data_b3660ff821ac787327f41323697f8423
#
_entry.id   b3660ff821ac787327f41323697f8423
#
_cell.length_a   1.000
_cell.length_b   1.000
_cell.length_c   1.000
_cell.angle_alpha   90.00
_cell.angle_beta   90.00
_cell.angle_gamma   90.00
#
_symmetry.space_group_name_H-M   'P 1'
#
loop_
_entity.id
_entity.type
_entity.pdbx_description
1 polymer ?
#
loop_
_entity_poly.entity_id
_entity_poly.type
_entity_poly.pdbx_seq_one_letter_code
_entity_poly.pdbx_strand_id
1 'polypeptide(L)'
;EKLAEAKRDLGEAKLKEAEERRAAAARVSRRSASSGGSTSSTRSSGGSSGGGGGGGSYPAPSSRAQVAVNAALNQIGVPYKYATANPGVSFDCSGLTAWAWERAGVSLPHQSGRQYSATAHVPLDQAQPGDLIFYYTPIGHVALYIGGGRIVHAAQPGTNVTISTVSWNKVVGVPAE
;
A
#
# COMPACT_ATOMS: atom_id res chain seq x y z
N GLU A 1 -15.69 27.25 9.03
CA GLU A 1 -16.51 26.13 9.50
C GLU A 1 -16.97 25.21 8.37
N LYS A 2 -17.53 25.72 7.27
CA LYS A 2 -17.98 24.93 6.13
C LYS A 2 -16.86 24.12 5.44
N LEU A 3 -15.63 24.61 5.43
CA LEU A 3 -14.50 23.91 4.83
C LEU A 3 -14.03 22.70 5.69
N ALA A 4 -14.13 22.81 7.00
CA ALA A 4 -13.81 21.73 7.91
C ALA A 4 -14.87 20.63 7.88
N GLU A 5 -16.13 21.00 7.71
CA GLU A 5 -17.26 20.08 7.58
C GLU A 5 -17.18 19.31 6.26
N ALA A 6 -16.92 19.99 5.14
CA ALA A 6 -16.71 19.36 3.84
C ALA A 6 -15.52 18.40 3.83
N LYS A 7 -14.46 18.68 4.59
CA LYS A 7 -13.31 17.78 4.74
C LYS A 7 -13.63 16.55 5.59
N ARG A 8 -14.49 16.69 6.60
CA ARG A 8 -14.99 15.56 7.40
C ARG A 8 -15.88 14.65 6.56
N ASP A 9 -16.82 15.21 5.81
CA ASP A 9 -17.73 14.46 4.94
C ASP A 9 -16.96 13.69 3.86
N LEU A 10 -15.93 14.30 3.27
CA LEU A 10 -15.06 13.66 2.29
C LEU A 10 -14.20 12.54 2.92
N GLY A 11 -13.76 12.74 4.16
CA GLY A 11 -13.03 11.72 4.93
C GLY A 11 -13.90 10.52 5.27
N GLU A 12 -15.13 10.76 5.71
CA GLU A 12 -16.10 9.71 6.04
C GLU A 12 -16.56 8.93 4.80
N ALA A 13 -16.81 9.61 3.69
CA ALA A 13 -17.16 8.96 2.43
C ALA A 13 -16.04 8.05 1.91
N LYS A 14 -14.78 8.49 2.04
CA LYS A 14 -13.62 7.69 1.65
C LYS A 14 -13.37 6.50 2.59
N LEU A 15 -13.61 6.67 3.88
CA LEU A 15 -13.58 5.59 4.86
C LEU A 15 -14.62 4.51 4.54
N LYS A 16 -15.83 4.93 4.21
CA LYS A 16 -16.92 4.02 3.87
C LYS A 16 -16.65 3.27 2.57
N GLU A 17 -16.13 3.95 1.55
CA GLU A 17 -15.72 3.31 0.29
C GLU A 17 -14.57 2.31 0.48
N ALA A 18 -13.58 2.63 1.30
CA ALA A 18 -12.48 1.73 1.64
C ALA A 18 -12.98 0.50 2.42
N GLU A 19 -13.91 0.69 3.33
CA GLU A 19 -14.54 -0.39 4.11
C GLU A 19 -15.39 -1.30 3.22
N GLU A 20 -16.15 -0.75 2.28
CA GLU A 20 -16.94 -1.51 1.31
C GLU A 20 -16.05 -2.33 0.38
N ARG A 21 -14.95 -1.75 -0.12
CA ARG A 21 -13.96 -2.48 -0.94
C ARG A 21 -13.29 -3.60 -0.18
N ARG A 22 -13.01 -3.38 1.09
CA ARG A 22 -12.44 -4.40 1.99
C ARG A 22 -13.42 -5.54 2.25
N ALA A 23 -14.68 -5.23 2.49
CA ALA A 23 -15.74 -6.23 2.66
C ALA A 23 -15.95 -7.06 1.38
N ALA A 24 -15.89 -6.42 0.21
CA ALA A 24 -15.98 -7.09 -1.08
C ALA A 24 -14.78 -8.02 -1.34
N ALA A 25 -13.55 -7.58 -1.02
CA ALA A 25 -12.34 -8.40 -1.14
C ALA A 25 -12.37 -9.60 -0.18
N ALA A 26 -12.87 -9.42 1.05
CA ALA A 26 -13.04 -10.51 2.02
C ALA A 26 -14.09 -11.53 1.56
N ARG A 27 -15.13 -11.11 0.87
CA ARG A 27 -16.15 -12.01 0.28
C ARG A 27 -15.58 -12.84 -0.86
N VAL A 28 -14.76 -12.26 -1.71
CA VAL A 28 -14.08 -12.98 -2.81
C VAL A 28 -13.11 -14.02 -2.25
N SER A 29 -12.31 -13.67 -1.23
CA SER A 29 -11.40 -14.61 -0.56
C SER A 29 -12.14 -15.79 0.10
N ARG A 30 -13.27 -15.54 0.74
CA ARG A 30 -14.08 -16.62 1.35
C ARG A 30 -14.72 -17.54 0.31
N ARG A 31 -15.09 -17.00 -0.85
CA ARG A 31 -15.63 -17.81 -1.95
C ARG A 31 -14.59 -18.73 -2.57
N SER A 32 -13.34 -18.26 -2.68
CA SER A 32 -12.22 -19.08 -3.15
C SER A 32 -11.83 -20.18 -2.17
N ALA A 33 -11.99 -19.95 -0.87
CA ALA A 33 -11.69 -20.93 0.17
C ALA A 33 -12.77 -22.02 0.31
N SER A 34 -14.01 -21.76 -0.09
CA SER A 34 -15.10 -22.74 0.05
C SER A 34 -15.26 -23.69 -1.14
N SER A 35 -14.54 -23.46 -2.24
CA SER A 35 -14.55 -24.37 -3.40
C SER A 35 -13.37 -25.35 -3.46
N GLY A 36 -12.57 -25.40 -2.42
CA GLY A 36 -11.41 -26.28 -2.30
C GLY A 36 -11.63 -27.45 -1.33
N GLY A 37 -12.72 -28.16 -1.50
CA GLY A 37 -12.96 -29.39 -0.77
C GLY A 37 -13.03 -30.57 -1.70
N SER A 38 -12.07 -31.46 -1.60
CA SER A 38 -12.01 -32.86 -2.04
C SER A 38 -11.13 -33.15 -3.25
N THR A 39 -10.11 -33.79 -2.91
CA THR A 39 -9.55 -35.13 -3.19
C THR A 39 -8.53 -35.26 -4.28
N SER A 40 -7.46 -35.88 -3.80
CA SER A 40 -6.76 -37.03 -4.37
C SER A 40 -5.67 -36.77 -5.40
N SER A 41 -4.49 -36.99 -4.86
CA SER A 41 -3.34 -37.69 -5.51
C SER A 41 -3.51 -38.09 -6.97
N THR A 42 -2.62 -37.64 -7.81
CA THR A 42 -1.69 -38.56 -8.51
C THR A 42 -0.56 -37.76 -9.20
N ARG A 43 0.59 -38.36 -9.10
CA ARG A 43 1.85 -38.02 -9.78
C ARG A 43 1.68 -38.01 -11.30
N SER A 44 2.26 -37.05 -11.98
CA SER A 44 3.20 -37.41 -13.05
C SER A 44 3.78 -36.16 -13.73
N SER A 45 5.04 -36.10 -13.68
CA SER A 45 6.05 -35.53 -14.58
C SER A 45 5.62 -35.15 -15.99
N GLY A 46 6.20 -34.05 -16.46
CA GLY A 46 6.65 -33.95 -17.82
C GLY A 46 6.17 -32.80 -18.63
N GLY A 47 7.10 -31.95 -19.04
CA GLY A 47 7.14 -31.42 -20.38
C GLY A 47 6.66 -30.03 -20.66
N SER A 48 7.56 -29.11 -20.64
CA SER A 48 8.00 -28.22 -21.74
C SER A 48 6.99 -27.55 -22.68
N SER A 49 7.26 -26.26 -22.78
CA SER A 49 7.22 -25.40 -23.95
C SER A 49 5.94 -24.75 -24.41
N GLY A 50 6.05 -23.48 -24.45
CA GLY A 50 5.81 -22.72 -25.66
C GLY A 50 4.65 -21.78 -25.71
N GLY A 51 4.97 -20.53 -25.89
CA GLY A 51 4.13 -19.69 -26.71
C GLY A 51 3.64 -18.39 -26.10
N GLY A 52 4.40 -17.37 -26.28
CA GLY A 52 4.11 -16.05 -26.70
C GLY A 52 2.71 -15.45 -26.51
N GLY A 53 2.65 -14.40 -25.78
CA GLY A 53 1.53 -13.49 -25.71
C GLY A 53 1.94 -12.32 -24.84
N GLY A 54 2.48 -11.27 -25.48
CA GLY A 54 2.84 -10.05 -24.79
C GLY A 54 1.63 -9.33 -24.22
N GLY A 55 1.31 -9.62 -23.02
CA GLY A 55 0.53 -8.79 -22.13
C GLY A 55 1.38 -8.66 -20.89
N GLY A 56 1.86 -7.46 -20.60
CA GLY A 56 2.64 -7.19 -19.41
C GLY A 56 1.86 -7.59 -18.17
N SER A 57 2.01 -8.85 -17.80
CA SER A 57 1.52 -9.35 -16.54
C SER A 57 2.46 -8.80 -15.49
N TYR A 58 2.09 -7.67 -14.91
CA TYR A 58 2.75 -7.22 -13.69
C TYR A 58 2.57 -8.32 -12.66
N PRO A 59 3.65 -8.82 -12.07
CA PRO A 59 3.49 -9.82 -11.03
C PRO A 59 2.58 -9.27 -9.93
N ALA A 60 1.68 -10.11 -9.47
CA ALA A 60 0.80 -9.73 -8.35
C ALA A 60 1.67 -9.31 -7.16
N PRO A 61 1.25 -8.29 -6.40
CA PRO A 61 1.99 -7.89 -5.21
C PRO A 61 2.16 -9.09 -4.29
N SER A 62 3.31 -9.16 -3.64
CA SER A 62 3.58 -10.22 -2.67
C SER A 62 2.54 -10.20 -1.55
N SER A 63 2.37 -11.33 -0.86
CA SER A 63 1.47 -11.41 0.29
C SER A 63 1.84 -10.42 1.39
N ARG A 64 3.12 -10.13 1.58
CA ARG A 64 3.62 -9.11 2.52
C ARG A 64 3.26 -7.70 2.08
N ALA A 65 3.43 -7.38 0.82
CA ALA A 65 3.00 -6.10 0.27
C ALA A 65 1.50 -5.85 0.47
N GLN A 66 0.68 -6.86 0.29
CA GLN A 66 -0.76 -6.77 0.56
C GLN A 66 -1.08 -6.51 2.03
N VAL A 67 -0.36 -7.17 2.95
CA VAL A 67 -0.50 -6.91 4.39
C VAL A 67 -0.16 -5.45 4.70
N ALA A 68 0.93 -4.93 4.16
CA ALA A 68 1.33 -3.54 4.37
C ALA A 68 0.29 -2.55 3.81
N VAL A 69 -0.19 -2.78 2.59
CA VAL A 69 -1.24 -1.95 1.97
C VAL A 69 -2.53 -1.95 2.81
N ASN A 70 -2.99 -3.12 3.22
CA ASN A 70 -4.20 -3.25 4.03
C ASN A 70 -4.04 -2.57 5.39
N ALA A 71 -2.89 -2.70 6.03
CA ALA A 71 -2.59 -2.04 7.28
C ALA A 71 -2.68 -0.52 7.15
N ALA A 72 -2.07 0.05 6.11
CA ALA A 72 -2.11 1.49 5.85
C ALA A 72 -3.51 1.99 5.52
N LEU A 73 -4.27 1.26 4.70
CA LEU A 73 -5.65 1.60 4.36
C LEU A 73 -6.57 1.62 5.59
N ASN A 74 -6.30 0.78 6.58
CA ASN A 74 -7.04 0.77 7.85
C ASN A 74 -6.81 2.01 8.71
N GLN A 75 -5.78 2.79 8.42
CA GLN A 75 -5.45 4.01 9.14
C GLN A 75 -5.95 5.28 8.45
N ILE A 76 -6.71 5.16 7.36
CA ILE A 76 -7.34 6.33 6.71
C ILE A 76 -8.20 7.06 7.75
N GLY A 77 -8.04 8.40 7.80
CA GLY A 77 -8.72 9.25 8.76
C GLY A 77 -7.94 9.53 10.04
N VAL A 78 -6.85 8.81 10.30
CA VAL A 78 -5.99 9.06 11.46
C VAL A 78 -5.20 10.35 11.26
N PRO A 79 -5.14 11.27 12.26
CA PRO A 79 -4.49 12.56 12.10
C PRO A 79 -2.98 12.46 11.88
N TYR A 80 -2.45 13.40 11.10
CA TYR A 80 -1.02 13.60 10.99
C TYR A 80 -0.44 14.21 12.28
N LYS A 81 0.65 13.66 12.75
CA LYS A 81 1.50 14.26 13.77
C LYS A 81 2.96 13.90 13.51
N TYR A 82 3.80 14.93 13.44
CA TYR A 82 5.24 14.76 13.20
C TYR A 82 5.88 13.76 14.16
N ALA A 83 6.77 12.93 13.63
CA ALA A 83 7.55 11.93 14.38
C ALA A 83 6.70 10.91 15.15
N THR A 84 5.52 10.57 14.66
CA THR A 84 4.66 9.56 15.28
C THR A 84 4.33 8.39 14.35
N ALA A 85 4.11 7.23 14.97
CA ALA A 85 3.65 6.01 14.31
C ALA A 85 2.73 5.24 15.28
N ASN A 86 1.61 5.86 15.67
CA ASN A 86 0.67 5.31 16.64
C ASN A 86 -0.64 4.90 15.94
N PRO A 87 -0.87 3.59 15.75
CA PRO A 87 -2.10 3.11 15.10
C PRO A 87 -3.36 3.66 15.75
N GLY A 88 -4.26 4.19 14.93
CA GLY A 88 -5.53 4.76 15.37
C GLY A 88 -5.41 6.13 16.04
N VAL A 89 -4.23 6.64 16.28
CA VAL A 89 -3.98 7.89 17.00
C VAL A 89 -3.34 8.95 16.12
N SER A 90 -2.15 8.68 15.58
CA SER A 90 -1.44 9.62 14.71
C SER A 90 -0.29 8.96 13.94
N PHE A 91 -0.02 9.49 12.76
CA PHE A 91 1.13 9.11 11.93
C PHE A 91 1.74 10.33 11.26
N ASP A 92 3.05 10.28 11.03
CA ASP A 92 3.67 11.07 9.96
C ASP A 92 3.87 10.20 8.70
N CYS A 93 4.44 10.76 7.64
CA CYS A 93 4.56 10.07 6.36
C CYS A 93 5.39 8.77 6.46
N SER A 94 6.57 8.87 7.02
CA SER A 94 7.48 7.71 7.20
C SER A 94 7.05 6.79 8.35
N GLY A 95 6.33 7.31 9.33
CA GLY A 95 5.75 6.51 10.40
C GLY A 95 4.68 5.57 9.89
N LEU A 96 3.83 6.03 8.98
CA LEU A 96 2.80 5.20 8.35
C LEU A 96 3.41 4.06 7.53
N THR A 97 4.36 4.37 6.67
CA THR A 97 5.02 3.36 5.82
C THR A 97 5.83 2.36 6.63
N ALA A 98 6.60 2.83 7.63
CA ALA A 98 7.36 1.96 8.51
C ALA A 98 6.46 1.02 9.31
N TRP A 99 5.40 1.55 9.91
CA TRP A 99 4.44 0.75 10.66
C TRP A 99 3.71 -0.26 9.77
N ALA A 100 3.26 0.14 8.59
CA ALA A 100 2.56 -0.73 7.65
C ALA A 100 3.41 -1.94 7.25
N TRP A 101 4.68 -1.72 6.91
CA TRP A 101 5.61 -2.80 6.57
C TRP A 101 6.04 -3.62 7.77
N GLU A 102 6.12 -3.04 8.95
CA GLU A 102 6.35 -3.79 10.19
C GLU A 102 5.24 -4.82 10.42
N ARG A 103 3.99 -4.47 10.13
CA ARG A 103 2.87 -5.43 10.15
C ARG A 103 3.04 -6.59 9.17
N ALA A 104 3.77 -6.37 8.10
CA ALA A 104 4.13 -7.40 7.13
C ALA A 104 5.44 -8.15 7.47
N GLY A 105 6.08 -7.83 8.58
CA GLY A 105 7.32 -8.45 9.03
C GLY A 105 8.59 -7.82 8.45
N VAL A 106 8.50 -6.64 7.84
CA VAL A 106 9.64 -5.91 7.27
C VAL A 106 9.90 -4.66 8.08
N SER A 107 11.12 -4.51 8.59
CA SER A 107 11.51 -3.35 9.37
C SER A 107 12.06 -2.25 8.46
N LEU A 108 11.49 -1.06 8.57
CA LEU A 108 11.95 0.14 7.88
C LEU A 108 12.28 1.24 8.90
N PRO A 109 13.31 2.06 8.65
CA PRO A 109 13.60 3.19 9.52
C PRO A 109 12.49 4.24 9.48
N HIS A 110 12.22 4.90 10.60
CA HIS A 110 11.20 5.94 10.73
C HIS A 110 11.75 7.30 10.26
N GLN A 111 12.15 7.37 9.00
CA GLN A 111 12.54 8.61 8.31
C GLN A 111 12.53 8.39 6.80
N SER A 112 11.92 9.30 6.05
CA SER A 112 11.74 9.15 4.61
C SER A 112 13.05 9.01 3.83
N GLY A 113 14.06 9.82 4.12
CA GLY A 113 15.37 9.73 3.48
C GLY A 113 16.11 8.42 3.78
N ARG A 114 15.95 7.87 4.98
CA ARG A 114 16.51 6.56 5.33
C ARG A 114 15.75 5.41 4.71
N GLN A 115 14.45 5.51 4.58
CA GLN A 115 13.64 4.54 3.82
C GLN A 115 14.06 4.52 2.36
N TYR A 116 14.31 5.68 1.77
CA TYR A 116 14.86 5.78 0.42
C TYR A 116 16.18 5.01 0.29
N SER A 117 17.11 5.22 1.20
CA SER A 117 18.41 4.55 1.20
C SER A 117 18.33 3.04 1.48
N ALA A 118 17.31 2.60 2.20
CA ALA A 118 17.10 1.20 2.59
C ALA A 118 16.34 0.36 1.55
N THR A 119 15.87 0.97 0.46
CA THR A 119 15.05 0.31 -0.57
C THR A 119 15.75 0.27 -1.91
N ALA A 120 15.47 -0.76 -2.71
CA ALA A 120 15.84 -0.79 -4.12
C ALA A 120 14.95 0.18 -4.91
N HIS A 121 15.50 0.83 -5.93
CA HIS A 121 14.76 1.82 -6.69
C HIS A 121 14.36 1.28 -8.07
N VAL A 122 13.11 1.54 -8.45
CA VAL A 122 12.56 1.19 -9.76
C VAL A 122 11.86 2.40 -10.36
N PRO A 123 11.66 2.44 -11.69
CA PRO A 123 10.86 3.49 -12.33
C PRO A 123 9.40 3.45 -11.87
N LEU A 124 8.73 4.60 -11.93
CA LEU A 124 7.33 4.72 -11.50
C LEU A 124 6.37 3.79 -12.27
N ASP A 125 6.64 3.54 -13.53
CA ASP A 125 5.85 2.63 -14.37
C ASP A 125 5.97 1.14 -13.94
N GLN A 126 6.97 0.81 -13.13
CA GLN A 126 7.15 -0.51 -12.54
C GLN A 126 6.66 -0.60 -11.08
N ALA A 127 6.06 0.44 -10.56
CA ALA A 127 5.55 0.45 -9.20
C ALA A 127 4.43 -0.59 -8.99
N GLN A 128 4.53 -1.32 -7.89
CA GLN A 128 3.55 -2.30 -7.47
C GLN A 128 2.95 -1.92 -6.11
N PRO A 129 1.72 -2.36 -5.81
CA PRO A 129 1.14 -2.13 -4.49
C PRO A 129 2.07 -2.61 -3.37
N GLY A 130 2.30 -1.74 -2.40
CA GLY A 130 3.26 -1.95 -1.31
C GLY A 130 4.59 -1.23 -1.51
N ASP A 131 4.92 -0.79 -2.71
CA ASP A 131 6.13 0.01 -2.94
C ASP A 131 6.00 1.40 -2.32
N LEU A 132 7.14 2.00 -2.02
CA LEU A 132 7.22 3.34 -1.46
C LEU A 132 7.42 4.38 -2.56
N ILE A 133 6.69 5.47 -2.50
CA ILE A 133 6.84 6.60 -3.42
C ILE A 133 7.50 7.75 -2.67
N PHE A 134 8.63 8.22 -3.17
CA PHE A 134 9.42 9.28 -2.54
C PHE A 134 9.26 10.60 -3.27
N TYR A 135 9.17 11.66 -2.50
CA TYR A 135 8.92 13.02 -2.97
C TYR A 135 10.03 13.96 -2.53
N TYR A 136 10.29 14.93 -3.38
CA TYR A 136 11.23 16.03 -3.19
C TYR A 136 12.71 15.62 -3.26
N THR A 137 13.55 16.62 -3.48
CA THR A 137 15.02 16.49 -3.50
C THR A 137 15.60 17.64 -2.66
N PRO A 138 16.21 17.37 -1.50
CA PRO A 138 16.35 16.05 -0.85
C PRO A 138 15.00 15.45 -0.43
N ILE A 139 14.96 14.13 -0.21
CA ILE A 139 13.74 13.39 0.12
C ILE A 139 13.12 13.92 1.42
N GLY A 140 11.89 14.41 1.33
CA GLY A 140 11.17 14.99 2.46
C GLY A 140 9.78 14.41 2.71
N HIS A 141 9.33 13.51 1.84
CA HIS A 141 8.03 12.85 1.98
C HIS A 141 8.06 11.46 1.37
N VAL A 142 7.26 10.55 1.93
CA VAL A 142 7.07 9.19 1.44
C VAL A 142 5.60 8.80 1.53
N ALA A 143 5.15 8.01 0.57
CA ALA A 143 3.81 7.46 0.52
C ALA A 143 3.86 5.97 0.19
N LEU A 144 2.80 5.24 0.49
CA LEU A 144 2.65 3.84 0.13
C LEU A 144 1.82 3.73 -1.15
N TYR A 145 2.37 3.09 -2.18
CA TYR A 145 1.65 2.84 -3.43
C TYR A 145 0.62 1.73 -3.24
N ILE A 146 -0.60 1.96 -3.68
CA ILE A 146 -1.71 1.01 -3.51
C ILE A 146 -2.24 0.46 -4.84
N GLY A 147 -1.58 0.80 -5.96
CA GLY A 147 -1.99 0.41 -7.30
C GLY A 147 -2.87 1.45 -7.98
N GLY A 148 -3.02 1.34 -9.29
CA GLY A 148 -3.89 2.22 -10.07
C GLY A 148 -3.48 3.70 -10.08
N GLY A 149 -2.20 4.01 -9.89
CA GLY A 149 -1.72 5.38 -9.80
C GLY A 149 -2.09 6.10 -8.50
N ARG A 150 -2.43 5.37 -7.44
CA ARG A 150 -2.87 5.92 -6.16
C ARG A 150 -1.89 5.58 -5.04
N ILE A 151 -1.85 6.47 -4.06
CA ILE A 151 -1.05 6.33 -2.85
C ILE A 151 -1.92 6.53 -1.61
N VAL A 152 -1.51 5.92 -0.51
CA VAL A 152 -2.00 6.27 0.83
C VAL A 152 -0.85 6.91 1.60
N HIS A 153 -1.10 8.05 2.23
CA HIS A 153 -0.07 8.79 2.94
C HIS A 153 -0.62 9.66 4.07
N ALA A 154 0.26 10.00 5.01
CA ALA A 154 0.06 11.06 5.99
C ALA A 154 0.86 12.28 5.49
N ALA A 155 0.17 13.26 4.91
CA ALA A 155 0.82 14.28 4.09
C ALA A 155 1.48 15.40 4.91
N GLN A 156 0.75 16.01 5.83
CA GLN A 156 1.20 17.22 6.56
C GLN A 156 0.33 17.51 7.78
N PRO A 157 0.78 18.38 8.69
CA PRO A 157 -0.04 18.82 9.82
C PRO A 157 -1.39 19.40 9.37
N GLY A 158 -2.44 19.06 10.10
CA GLY A 158 -3.81 19.48 9.79
C GLY A 158 -4.53 18.61 8.77
N THR A 159 -3.89 17.56 8.27
CA THR A 159 -4.51 16.56 7.40
C THR A 159 -4.54 15.19 8.07
N ASN A 160 -5.37 14.31 7.56
CA ASN A 160 -5.44 12.92 8.01
C ASN A 160 -4.79 12.00 6.98
N VAL A 161 -4.50 10.77 7.37
CA VAL A 161 -4.13 9.70 6.43
C VAL A 161 -5.22 9.60 5.37
N THR A 162 -4.83 9.68 4.11
CA THR A 162 -5.76 9.75 2.97
C THR A 162 -5.18 9.12 1.72
N ILE A 163 -6.04 8.83 0.76
CA ILE A 163 -5.66 8.39 -0.58
C ILE A 163 -5.51 9.60 -1.49
N SER A 164 -4.45 9.61 -2.29
CA SER A 164 -4.20 10.62 -3.31
C SER A 164 -3.71 9.97 -4.59
N THR A 165 -3.72 10.72 -5.68
CA THR A 165 -3.10 10.29 -6.94
C THR A 165 -1.60 10.55 -6.89
N VAL A 166 -0.80 9.59 -7.38
CA VAL A 166 0.64 9.78 -7.47
C VAL A 166 0.98 10.79 -8.56
N SER A 167 1.93 11.68 -8.25
CA SER A 167 2.47 12.62 -9.26
C SER A 167 3.53 11.93 -10.10
N TRP A 168 3.63 12.27 -11.37
CA TRP A 168 4.68 11.80 -12.26
C TRP A 168 6.07 12.26 -11.81
N ASN A 169 7.11 11.57 -12.24
CA ASN A 169 8.52 11.86 -11.94
C ASN A 169 8.92 11.65 -10.47
N LYS A 170 8.36 10.62 -9.84
CA LYS A 170 8.75 10.22 -8.49
C LYS A 170 9.58 8.95 -8.51
N VAL A 171 10.39 8.78 -7.49
CA VAL A 171 11.22 7.58 -7.32
C VAL A 171 10.45 6.55 -6.50
N VAL A 172 10.49 5.32 -6.95
CA VAL A 172 9.85 4.19 -6.28
C VAL A 172 10.90 3.37 -5.56
N GLY A 173 10.69 3.12 -4.28
CA GLY A 173 11.50 2.21 -3.47
C GLY A 173 10.79 0.90 -3.23
N VAL A 174 11.46 -0.20 -3.49
CA VAL A 174 10.95 -1.56 -3.24
C VAL A 174 11.53 -2.07 -1.93
N PRO A 175 10.73 -2.25 -0.88
CA PRO A 175 11.21 -2.82 0.38
C PRO A 175 11.73 -4.24 0.17
N ALA A 176 12.83 -4.57 0.87
CA ALA A 176 13.38 -5.92 0.87
C ALA A 176 12.51 -6.82 1.77
N GLU A 177 11.96 -7.85 1.19
CA GLU A 177 11.13 -8.83 1.87
C GLU A 177 11.94 -10.01 2.43
#